data_b25836a916710ec3c748a1e6a90ab767
#
_entry.id   b25836a916710ec3c748a1e6a90ab767
#
_cell.length_a   1.000
_cell.length_b   1.000
_cell.length_c   1.000
_cell.angle_alpha   90.00
_cell.angle_beta   90.00
_cell.angle_gamma   90.00
#
_symmetry.space_group_name_H-M   'P 1'
#
loop_
_entity.id
_entity.type
_entity.pdbx_description
1 polymer ?
#
loop_
_entity_poly.entity_id
_entity_poly.type
_entity_poly.pdbx_seq_one_letter_code
_entity_poly.pdbx_strand_id
1 'polypeptide(L)'
;MEREIEVKLLDIDIKEFEEKIKALGAEFVKEEDQINITVNSTAHKIYKKQGYLRIRIAKSEGQEKKYFTFKENISDIKVRDNIEHTTEINSVEDLINILKCLGYDKFHKGYKNRKKYSLNSLVIDIDTWDEDTYPKPYVEIEAPSMEEIYSLVDELKIDREHVSTMSIDELRKSLKK
;
A
#
# COMPACT_ATOMS: atom_id res chain seq x y z
N MET A 1 -6.06 11.60 10.37
CA MET A 1 -7.08 10.81 9.67
C MET A 1 -7.04 11.27 8.23
N GLU A 2 -6.72 10.37 7.32
CA GLU A 2 -6.56 10.62 5.90
C GLU A 2 -7.45 9.63 5.13
N ARG A 3 -8.10 10.08 4.06
CA ARG A 3 -8.88 9.22 3.16
C ARG A 3 -8.07 8.98 1.91
N GLU A 4 -7.92 7.72 1.54
CA GLU A 4 -7.20 7.26 0.36
C GLU A 4 -8.17 6.57 -0.58
N ILE A 5 -8.20 7.02 -1.83
CA ILE A 5 -8.89 6.35 -2.93
C ILE A 5 -7.81 5.82 -3.85
N GLU A 6 -7.70 4.50 -3.95
CA GLU A 6 -6.58 3.84 -4.64
C GLU A 6 -7.02 2.67 -5.53
N VAL A 7 -6.22 2.38 -6.53
CA VAL A 7 -6.24 1.11 -7.27
C VAL A 7 -4.83 0.58 -7.43
N LYS A 8 -4.73 -0.72 -7.73
CA LYS A 8 -3.47 -1.35 -8.16
C LYS A 8 -3.54 -1.68 -9.64
N LEU A 9 -2.43 -1.48 -10.33
CA LEU A 9 -2.23 -2.01 -11.67
C LEU A 9 -1.32 -3.22 -11.57
N LEU A 10 -1.84 -4.37 -12.02
CA LEU A 10 -1.17 -5.67 -11.92
C LEU A 10 -0.78 -6.16 -13.32
N ASP A 11 0.28 -6.97 -13.38
CA ASP A 11 0.71 -7.65 -14.60
C ASP A 11 0.94 -6.70 -15.80
N ILE A 12 1.47 -5.50 -15.54
CA ILE A 12 1.87 -4.51 -16.54
C ILE A 12 3.40 -4.45 -16.64
N ASP A 13 3.93 -3.97 -17.77
CA ASP A 13 5.35 -3.66 -17.90
C ASP A 13 5.69 -2.40 -17.10
N ILE A 14 6.40 -2.57 -15.99
CA ILE A 14 6.76 -1.49 -15.07
C ILE A 14 7.68 -0.46 -15.72
N LYS A 15 8.60 -0.88 -16.60
CA LYS A 15 9.51 0.05 -17.26
C LYS A 15 8.77 0.93 -18.27
N GLU A 16 7.95 0.31 -19.11
CA GLU A 16 7.11 1.03 -20.04
C GLU A 16 6.15 1.99 -19.33
N PHE A 17 5.54 1.53 -18.23
CA PHE A 17 4.67 2.36 -17.40
C PHE A 17 5.43 3.59 -16.85
N GLU A 18 6.61 3.37 -16.26
CA GLU A 18 7.44 4.43 -15.68
C GLU A 18 7.87 5.46 -16.76
N GLU A 19 8.21 5.01 -17.96
CA GLU A 19 8.53 5.90 -19.10
C GLU A 19 7.31 6.73 -19.52
N LYS A 20 6.14 6.12 -19.61
CA LYS A 20 4.90 6.79 -19.98
C LYS A 20 4.49 7.88 -18.98
N ILE A 21 4.52 7.59 -17.68
CA ILE A 21 4.16 8.60 -16.67
C ILE A 21 5.15 9.77 -16.65
N LYS A 22 6.44 9.49 -16.85
CA LYS A 22 7.47 10.55 -16.99
C LYS A 22 7.22 11.42 -18.20
N ALA A 23 6.82 10.84 -19.34
CA ALA A 23 6.45 11.59 -20.53
C ALA A 23 5.21 12.47 -20.33
N LEU A 24 4.30 12.09 -19.41
CA LEU A 24 3.16 12.91 -18.98
C LEU A 24 3.54 13.98 -17.95
N GLY A 25 4.81 14.04 -17.51
CA GLY A 25 5.30 15.04 -16.55
C GLY A 25 5.28 14.58 -15.10
N ALA A 26 5.20 13.26 -14.85
CA ALA A 26 5.33 12.77 -13.47
C ALA A 26 6.73 13.08 -12.91
N GLU A 27 6.77 13.64 -11.71
CA GLU A 27 7.97 13.97 -10.98
C GLU A 27 8.33 12.86 -9.98
N PHE A 28 9.60 12.43 -9.99
CA PHE A 28 10.11 11.51 -8.98
C PHE A 28 10.18 12.21 -7.62
N VAL A 29 9.54 11.61 -6.61
CA VAL A 29 9.50 12.17 -5.26
C VAL A 29 10.57 11.54 -4.38
N LYS A 30 10.61 10.21 -4.31
CA LYS A 30 11.58 9.45 -3.50
C LYS A 30 11.55 7.97 -3.82
N GLU A 31 12.62 7.29 -3.39
CA GLU A 31 12.64 5.84 -3.26
C GLU A 31 12.85 5.47 -1.79
N GLU A 32 12.14 4.48 -1.32
CA GLU A 32 12.24 4.04 0.07
C GLU A 32 12.18 2.53 0.22
N ASP A 33 12.99 2.02 1.13
CA ASP A 33 12.90 0.65 1.60
C ASP A 33 12.02 0.59 2.83
N GLN A 34 11.06 -0.32 2.82
CA GLN A 34 10.06 -0.46 3.88
C GLN A 34 10.10 -1.83 4.50
N ILE A 35 9.98 -1.87 5.83
CA ILE A 35 9.57 -3.05 6.57
C ILE A 35 8.12 -2.82 7.01
N ASN A 36 7.23 -3.68 6.57
CA ASN A 36 5.82 -3.63 6.94
C ASN A 36 5.49 -4.84 7.83
N ILE A 37 4.93 -4.60 9.01
CA ILE A 37 4.52 -5.63 9.95
C ILE A 37 3.00 -5.51 10.10
N THR A 38 2.26 -6.47 9.55
CA THR A 38 0.82 -6.59 9.81
C THR A 38 0.60 -7.23 11.17
N VAL A 39 -0.34 -6.67 11.93
CA VAL A 39 -0.66 -7.09 13.29
C VAL A 39 -2.05 -7.69 13.34
N ASN A 40 -2.19 -8.89 13.90
CA ASN A 40 -3.45 -9.60 14.06
C ASN A 40 -3.52 -10.28 15.43
N SER A 41 -4.71 -10.78 15.78
CA SER A 41 -4.95 -11.52 17.01
C SER A 41 -5.76 -12.80 16.74
N THR A 42 -5.45 -13.86 17.47
CA THR A 42 -6.27 -15.07 17.53
C THR A 42 -7.51 -14.89 18.41
N ALA A 43 -7.42 -14.06 19.43
CA ALA A 43 -8.46 -13.83 20.44
C ALA A 43 -9.42 -12.68 20.07
N HIS A 44 -8.91 -11.66 19.36
CA HIS A 44 -9.67 -10.47 19.02
C HIS A 44 -9.80 -10.33 17.52
N LYS A 45 -11.02 -10.35 17.00
CA LYS A 45 -11.23 -9.82 15.66
C LYS A 45 -10.97 -8.32 15.71
N ILE A 46 -10.18 -7.80 14.76
CA ILE A 46 -10.01 -6.35 14.59
C ILE A 46 -11.38 -5.79 14.20
N TYR A 47 -12.23 -5.64 15.21
CA TYR A 47 -13.54 -5.00 15.26
C TYR A 47 -14.57 -5.31 14.15
N LYS A 48 -15.75 -4.70 14.30
CA LYS A 48 -16.88 -4.70 13.38
C LYS A 48 -16.57 -4.03 12.03
N LYS A 49 -15.42 -3.37 11.90
CA LYS A 49 -14.96 -2.68 10.69
C LYS A 49 -13.94 -3.54 9.97
N GLN A 50 -14.05 -3.59 8.65
CA GLN A 50 -13.01 -4.19 7.81
C GLN A 50 -11.77 -3.31 7.86
N GLY A 51 -10.60 -3.91 8.09
CA GLY A 51 -9.37 -3.16 8.18
C GLY A 51 -8.22 -3.99 8.74
N TYR A 52 -7.06 -3.35 8.88
CA TYR A 52 -5.89 -4.00 9.46
C TYR A 52 -4.99 -3.00 10.18
N LEU A 53 -4.21 -3.53 11.13
CA LEU A 53 -3.14 -2.80 11.82
C LEU A 53 -1.81 -3.06 11.13
N ARG A 54 -1.02 -2.01 10.96
CA ARG A 54 0.30 -2.05 10.35
C ARG A 54 1.31 -1.22 11.14
N ILE A 55 2.48 -1.80 11.38
CA ILE A 55 3.67 -1.06 11.77
C ILE A 55 4.53 -0.95 10.51
N ARG A 56 4.97 0.26 10.15
CA ARG A 56 5.86 0.51 9.00
C ARG A 56 7.14 1.17 9.49
N ILE A 57 8.28 0.65 9.04
CA ILE A 57 9.57 1.31 9.13
C ILE A 57 9.94 1.66 7.70
N ALA A 58 10.09 2.94 7.40
CA ALA A 58 10.45 3.45 6.08
C ALA A 58 11.83 4.11 6.14
N LYS A 59 12.72 3.74 5.21
CA LYS A 59 14.06 4.30 5.07
C LYS A 59 14.21 4.95 3.70
N SER A 60 14.55 6.23 3.68
CA SER A 60 14.82 7.00 2.48
C SER A 60 15.91 8.03 2.78
N GLU A 61 16.88 8.20 1.90
CA GLU A 61 17.97 9.22 1.99
C GLU A 61 18.68 9.24 3.36
N GLY A 62 18.90 8.06 3.94
CA GLY A 62 19.56 7.90 5.25
C GLY A 62 18.69 8.22 6.46
N GLN A 63 17.44 8.61 6.26
CA GLN A 63 16.46 8.83 7.34
C GLN A 63 15.57 7.62 7.53
N GLU A 64 15.25 7.32 8.79
CA GLU A 64 14.31 6.26 9.15
C GLU A 64 13.11 6.87 9.88
N LYS A 65 11.91 6.55 9.42
CA LYS A 65 10.64 6.91 10.08
C LYS A 65 9.84 5.67 10.39
N LYS A 66 9.13 5.69 11.51
CA LYS A 66 8.34 4.56 12.00
C LYS A 66 6.92 4.99 12.24
N TYR A 67 5.97 4.22 11.72
CA TYR A 67 4.55 4.54 11.79
C TYR A 67 3.75 3.36 12.31
N PHE A 68 2.71 3.66 13.07
CA PHE A 68 1.67 2.72 13.42
C PHE A 68 0.35 3.20 12.81
N THR A 69 -0.28 2.35 12.02
CA THR A 69 -1.47 2.71 11.25
C THR A 69 -2.58 1.67 11.47
N PHE A 70 -3.79 2.16 11.71
CA PHE A 70 -5.01 1.38 11.44
C PHE A 70 -5.59 1.86 10.12
N LYS A 71 -5.66 0.96 9.13
CA LYS A 71 -6.28 1.22 7.82
C LYS A 71 -7.65 0.57 7.81
N GLU A 72 -8.69 1.40 7.84
CA GLU A 72 -10.09 0.99 7.75
C GLU A 72 -10.51 0.94 6.29
N ASN A 73 -11.03 -0.20 5.83
CA ASN A 73 -11.58 -0.31 4.48
C ASN A 73 -13.05 0.11 4.49
N ILE A 74 -13.42 1.06 3.65
CA ILE A 74 -14.78 1.58 3.49
C ILE A 74 -15.47 0.90 2.31
N SER A 75 -14.76 0.74 1.19
CA SER A 75 -15.25 0.11 -0.04
C SER A 75 -14.10 -0.42 -0.89
N ASP A 76 -14.37 -1.45 -1.69
CA ASP A 76 -13.43 -2.06 -2.64
C ASP A 76 -14.11 -2.45 -3.98
N ILE A 77 -15.26 -1.85 -4.29
CA ILE A 77 -16.08 -2.23 -5.45
C ILE A 77 -15.44 -1.77 -6.78
N LYS A 78 -15.15 -0.47 -6.92
CA LYS A 78 -14.56 0.12 -8.15
C LYS A 78 -13.15 0.67 -7.91
N VAL A 79 -12.96 1.23 -6.73
CA VAL A 79 -11.69 1.70 -6.17
C VAL A 79 -11.63 1.19 -4.74
N ARG A 80 -10.44 1.09 -4.21
CA ARG A 80 -10.25 0.86 -2.80
C ARG A 80 -10.34 2.20 -2.08
N ASP A 81 -11.33 2.35 -1.21
CA ASP A 81 -11.58 3.54 -0.41
C ASP A 81 -11.28 3.20 1.05
N ASN A 82 -10.30 3.87 1.62
CA ASN A 82 -9.82 3.60 2.97
C ASN A 82 -9.75 4.89 3.80
N ILE A 83 -9.83 4.71 5.11
CA ILE A 83 -9.47 5.75 6.09
C ILE A 83 -8.26 5.26 6.87
N GLU A 84 -7.17 6.02 6.84
CA GLU A 84 -5.97 5.75 7.63
C GLU A 84 -5.91 6.60 8.91
N HIS A 85 -5.71 5.92 10.04
CA HIS A 85 -5.37 6.52 11.32
C HIS A 85 -3.91 6.20 11.60
N THR A 86 -3.03 7.16 11.35
CA THR A 86 -1.58 6.96 11.44
C THR A 86 -0.97 7.84 12.53
N THR A 87 -0.05 7.27 13.28
CA THR A 87 0.82 7.98 14.22
C THR A 87 2.27 7.58 14.02
N GLU A 88 3.18 8.54 14.22
CA GLU A 88 4.61 8.24 14.28
C GLU A 88 4.95 7.64 15.64
N ILE A 89 5.88 6.68 15.65
CA ILE A 89 6.30 5.97 16.87
C ILE A 89 7.82 5.99 17.00
N ASN A 90 8.31 6.00 18.22
CA ASN A 90 9.75 6.00 18.51
C ASN A 90 10.34 4.59 18.54
N SER A 91 9.61 3.63 19.13
CA SER A 91 10.07 2.27 19.36
C SER A 91 9.07 1.25 18.81
N VAL A 92 9.52 0.47 17.84
CA VAL A 92 8.74 -0.67 17.28
C VAL A 92 8.66 -1.79 18.31
N GLU A 93 9.74 -2.04 19.04
CA GLU A 93 9.80 -3.12 20.04
C GLU A 93 8.81 -2.88 21.18
N ASP A 94 8.81 -1.67 21.74
CA ASP A 94 7.88 -1.33 22.83
C ASP A 94 6.44 -1.41 22.37
N LEU A 95 6.14 -0.90 21.15
CA LEU A 95 4.79 -1.01 20.58
C LEU A 95 4.37 -2.48 20.42
N ILE A 96 5.23 -3.34 19.89
CA ILE A 96 4.95 -4.78 19.77
C ILE A 96 4.68 -5.40 21.16
N ASN A 97 5.45 -5.04 22.18
CA ASN A 97 5.26 -5.54 23.53
C ASN A 97 3.92 -5.06 24.12
N ILE A 98 3.57 -3.79 23.93
CA ILE A 98 2.25 -3.26 24.32
C ILE A 98 1.12 -4.04 23.62
N LEU A 99 1.23 -4.22 22.30
CA LEU A 99 0.23 -4.95 21.50
C LEU A 99 0.08 -6.40 21.97
N LYS A 100 1.19 -7.08 22.32
CA LYS A 100 1.14 -8.42 22.92
C LYS A 100 0.40 -8.43 24.25
N CYS A 101 0.66 -7.45 25.13
CA CYS A 101 -0.06 -7.30 26.41
C CYS A 101 -1.56 -7.05 26.18
N LEU A 102 -1.95 -6.43 25.07
CA LEU A 102 -3.33 -6.20 24.65
C LEU A 102 -3.97 -7.42 23.94
N GLY A 103 -3.23 -8.53 23.78
CA GLY A 103 -3.74 -9.76 23.17
C GLY A 103 -3.55 -9.88 21.66
N TYR A 104 -2.71 -9.03 21.06
CA TYR A 104 -2.28 -9.20 19.66
C TYR A 104 -1.08 -10.13 19.61
N ASP A 105 -1.22 -11.27 18.97
CA ASP A 105 -0.26 -12.38 19.01
C ASP A 105 0.31 -12.77 17.63
N LYS A 106 -0.21 -12.18 16.56
CA LYS A 106 0.22 -12.48 15.19
C LYS A 106 0.86 -11.27 14.55
N PHE A 107 2.13 -11.42 14.17
CA PHE A 107 2.93 -10.40 13.50
C PHE A 107 3.51 -11.01 12.22
N HIS A 108 3.11 -10.49 11.07
CA HIS A 108 3.67 -10.92 9.79
C HIS A 108 4.47 -9.79 9.18
N LYS A 109 5.76 -10.06 8.90
CA LYS A 109 6.73 -9.09 8.39
C LYS A 109 6.95 -9.33 6.90
N GLY A 110 6.89 -8.25 6.11
CA GLY A 110 7.26 -8.23 4.70
C GLY A 110 8.16 -7.03 4.40
N TYR A 111 8.99 -7.18 3.39
CA TYR A 111 9.90 -6.15 2.91
C TYR A 111 9.42 -5.62 1.57
N LYS A 112 9.47 -4.30 1.39
CA LYS A 112 9.03 -3.63 0.18
C LYS A 112 9.99 -2.51 -0.21
N ASN A 113 10.38 -2.44 -1.48
CA ASN A 113 10.91 -1.25 -2.10
C ASN A 113 9.77 -0.49 -2.76
N ARG A 114 9.74 0.84 -2.62
CA ARG A 114 8.74 1.73 -3.19
C ARG A 114 9.40 2.90 -3.89
N LYS A 115 9.11 3.10 -5.17
CA LYS A 115 9.39 4.35 -5.88
C LYS A 115 8.11 5.17 -5.95
N LYS A 116 8.16 6.40 -5.46
CA LYS A 116 7.04 7.33 -5.43
C LYS A 116 7.19 8.42 -6.49
N TYR A 117 6.13 8.64 -7.24
CA TYR A 117 5.99 9.74 -8.21
C TYR A 117 4.76 10.58 -7.85
N SER A 118 4.78 11.87 -8.25
CA SER A 118 3.62 12.75 -8.25
C SER A 118 3.30 13.18 -9.68
N LEU A 119 2.01 13.19 -10.02
CA LEU A 119 1.51 13.68 -11.31
C LEU A 119 0.22 14.47 -11.04
N ASN A 120 0.29 15.79 -11.08
CA ASN A 120 -0.81 16.67 -10.67
C ASN A 120 -1.31 16.34 -9.24
N SER A 121 -2.58 15.91 -9.11
CA SER A 121 -3.20 15.47 -7.86
C SER A 121 -2.94 13.99 -7.52
N LEU A 122 -2.33 13.24 -8.44
CA LEU A 122 -2.12 11.81 -8.31
C LEU A 122 -0.81 11.50 -7.57
N VAL A 123 -0.86 10.50 -6.72
CA VAL A 123 0.30 9.83 -6.15
C VAL A 123 0.42 8.46 -6.84
N ILE A 124 1.60 8.17 -7.36
CA ILE A 124 1.87 6.93 -8.07
C ILE A 124 3.03 6.23 -7.38
N ASP A 125 2.77 5.06 -6.84
CA ASP A 125 3.75 4.24 -6.14
C ASP A 125 4.04 2.96 -6.94
N ILE A 126 5.31 2.74 -7.31
CA ILE A 126 5.76 1.48 -7.90
C ILE A 126 6.32 0.64 -6.78
N ASP A 127 5.65 -0.48 -6.46
CA ASP A 127 5.93 -1.35 -5.33
C ASP A 127 6.52 -2.68 -5.77
N THR A 128 7.60 -3.08 -5.10
CA THR A 128 8.20 -4.42 -5.23
C THR A 128 8.39 -5.02 -3.85
N TRP A 129 7.70 -6.12 -3.57
CA TRP A 129 7.82 -6.87 -2.31
C TRP A 129 8.86 -7.98 -2.38
N ASP A 130 9.22 -8.51 -1.22
CA ASP A 130 9.91 -9.79 -1.15
C ASP A 130 9.02 -10.93 -1.71
N GLU A 131 9.66 -12.02 -2.20
CA GLU A 131 8.99 -13.14 -2.85
C GLU A 131 7.95 -13.83 -1.94
N ASP A 132 8.22 -13.90 -0.63
CA ASP A 132 7.34 -14.54 0.35
C ASP A 132 6.06 -13.72 0.59
N THR A 133 6.14 -12.40 0.42
CA THR A 133 5.00 -11.50 0.58
C THR A 133 4.20 -11.39 -0.72
N TYR A 134 4.82 -10.98 -1.82
CA TYR A 134 4.18 -10.91 -3.14
C TYR A 134 5.24 -10.81 -4.24
N PRO A 135 5.40 -11.83 -5.12
CA PRO A 135 6.56 -11.96 -6.01
C PRO A 135 6.54 -11.08 -7.25
N LYS A 136 5.46 -10.34 -7.50
CA LYS A 136 5.32 -9.50 -8.68
C LYS A 136 5.34 -8.02 -8.29
N PRO A 137 6.04 -7.16 -9.05
CA PRO A 137 5.89 -5.71 -8.89
C PRO A 137 4.48 -5.27 -9.35
N TYR A 138 4.00 -4.17 -8.80
CA TYR A 138 2.75 -3.55 -9.20
C TYR A 138 2.81 -2.04 -8.99
N VAL A 139 1.83 -1.33 -9.54
CA VAL A 139 1.67 0.11 -9.33
C VAL A 139 0.45 0.36 -8.45
N GLU A 140 0.56 1.24 -7.47
CA GLU A 140 -0.58 1.85 -6.76
C GLU A 140 -0.78 3.26 -7.34
N ILE A 141 -2.01 3.60 -7.68
CA ILE A 141 -2.41 4.96 -8.05
C ILE A 141 -3.41 5.42 -7.01
N GLU A 142 -3.11 6.53 -6.36
CA GLU A 142 -3.94 7.19 -5.36
C GLU A 142 -4.32 8.58 -5.88
N ALA A 143 -5.59 8.97 -5.68
CA ALA A 143 -6.12 10.26 -6.11
C ALA A 143 -7.23 10.76 -5.17
N PRO A 144 -7.61 12.05 -5.25
CA PRO A 144 -8.78 12.58 -4.56
C PRO A 144 -10.10 11.96 -5.03
N SER A 145 -10.15 11.42 -6.26
CA SER A 145 -11.36 10.84 -6.84
C SER A 145 -11.08 9.62 -7.73
N MET A 146 -12.08 8.78 -7.87
CA MET A 146 -12.07 7.64 -8.79
C MET A 146 -11.90 8.10 -10.24
N GLU A 147 -12.53 9.21 -10.61
CA GLU A 147 -12.51 9.77 -11.95
C GLU A 147 -11.08 10.12 -12.39
N GLU A 148 -10.28 10.70 -11.50
CA GLU A 148 -8.89 11.05 -11.78
C GLU A 148 -8.03 9.81 -12.00
N ILE A 149 -8.20 8.76 -11.18
CA ILE A 149 -7.52 7.48 -11.36
C ILE A 149 -7.81 6.90 -12.74
N TYR A 150 -9.09 6.81 -13.07
CA TYR A 150 -9.50 6.19 -14.33
C TYR A 150 -9.19 7.04 -15.56
N SER A 151 -9.11 8.36 -15.41
CA SER A 151 -8.62 9.25 -16.47
C SER A 151 -7.16 8.92 -16.83
N LEU A 152 -6.29 8.73 -15.84
CA LEU A 152 -4.90 8.33 -16.08
C LEU A 152 -4.81 6.92 -16.71
N VAL A 153 -5.60 5.96 -16.22
CA VAL A 153 -5.62 4.59 -16.76
C VAL A 153 -6.00 4.59 -18.24
N ASP A 154 -7.00 5.40 -18.63
CA ASP A 154 -7.45 5.55 -20.03
C ASP A 154 -6.42 6.27 -20.89
N GLU A 155 -5.78 7.33 -20.37
CA GLU A 155 -4.73 8.07 -21.06
C GLU A 155 -3.52 7.18 -21.37
N LEU A 156 -3.15 6.32 -20.42
CA LEU A 156 -2.07 5.35 -20.59
C LEU A 156 -2.46 4.13 -21.43
N LYS A 157 -3.74 4.01 -21.81
CA LYS A 157 -4.32 2.88 -22.56
C LYS A 157 -4.10 1.53 -21.86
N ILE A 158 -4.25 1.52 -20.54
CA ILE A 158 -4.15 0.31 -19.73
C ILE A 158 -5.52 -0.38 -19.71
N ASP A 159 -5.54 -1.68 -20.04
CA ASP A 159 -6.77 -2.46 -19.98
C ASP A 159 -7.31 -2.56 -18.54
N ARG A 160 -8.61 -2.51 -18.39
CA ARG A 160 -9.31 -2.61 -17.10
C ARG A 160 -9.08 -3.94 -16.39
N GLU A 161 -8.72 -4.99 -17.11
CA GLU A 161 -8.35 -6.28 -16.52
C GLU A 161 -7.10 -6.21 -15.63
N HIS A 162 -6.22 -5.23 -15.87
CA HIS A 162 -5.06 -4.97 -15.03
C HIS A 162 -5.38 -4.18 -13.77
N VAL A 163 -6.58 -3.59 -13.65
CA VAL A 163 -6.98 -2.78 -12.49
C VAL A 163 -7.54 -3.68 -11.40
N SER A 164 -6.97 -3.57 -10.19
CA SER A 164 -7.36 -4.36 -9.03
C SER A 164 -7.59 -3.49 -7.80
N THR A 165 -8.61 -3.84 -7.01
CA THR A 165 -8.88 -3.26 -5.68
C THR A 165 -8.43 -4.19 -4.55
N MET A 166 -7.82 -5.33 -4.88
CA MET A 166 -7.39 -6.32 -3.90
C MET A 166 -6.29 -5.79 -2.97
N SER A 167 -6.37 -6.17 -1.71
CA SER A 167 -5.26 -6.03 -0.76
C SER A 167 -4.11 -6.99 -1.10
N ILE A 168 -2.91 -6.72 -0.59
CA ILE A 168 -1.76 -7.64 -0.74
C ILE A 168 -2.07 -9.03 -0.18
N ASP A 169 -2.81 -9.11 0.92
CA ASP A 169 -3.23 -10.40 1.49
C ASP A 169 -4.17 -11.20 0.57
N GLU A 170 -5.07 -10.51 -0.13
CA GLU A 170 -5.96 -11.12 -1.11
C GLU A 170 -5.19 -11.58 -2.36
N LEU A 171 -4.30 -10.72 -2.87
CA LEU A 171 -3.41 -11.06 -3.99
C LEU A 171 -2.54 -12.27 -3.67
N ARG A 172 -1.92 -12.30 -2.48
CA ARG A 172 -1.14 -13.46 -2.02
C ARG A 172 -1.95 -14.75 -1.94
N LYS A 173 -3.20 -14.67 -1.51
CA LYS A 173 -4.10 -15.84 -1.45
C LYS A 173 -4.52 -16.31 -2.84
N SER A 174 -4.66 -15.41 -3.82
CA SER A 174 -4.98 -15.77 -5.20
C SER A 174 -3.87 -16.53 -5.90
N LEU A 175 -2.60 -16.28 -5.55
CA LEU A 175 -1.44 -16.98 -6.11
C LEU A 175 -1.28 -18.42 -5.58
N LYS A 176 -1.96 -18.78 -4.49
CA LYS A 176 -1.87 -20.13 -3.87
C LYS A 176 -2.97 -21.08 -4.33
N LYS A 177 -3.81 -20.62 -5.23
CA LYS A 177 -4.86 -21.44 -5.87
C LYS A 177 -4.41 -21.90 -7.25
#